data_e49fcfa9513a28f5231afdbf012793f7
#
_entry.id   e49fcfa9513a28f5231afdbf012793f7
#
_cell.length_a   1.000
_cell.length_b   1.000
_cell.length_c   1.000
_cell.angle_alpha   90.00
_cell.angle_beta   90.00
_cell.angle_gamma   90.00
#
_symmetry.space_group_name_H-M   'P 1'
#
loop_
_entity.id
_entity.type
_entity.pdbx_description
1 polymer ?
#
loop_
_entity_poly.entity_id
_entity_poly.type
_entity_poly.pdbx_seq_one_letter_code
_entity_poly.pdbx_strand_id
1 'polypeptide(L)'
;LTEHYELGRCIKETAEVLNRNTAVIASGDLSHRLLETGPYGYKEEGPEYDRRIMDVMGSGDFEKLLEFSEDFCEKAGECGHRSFVMMAGALDRTAVRAELLSYEGPFGVGYGICAYETGEKDLTRNLKDRYEEKEKRRIMDQRAKEDAYVQLARETIEEYVRTGRKMEVPENLPG
;
A
#
# COMPACT_ATOMS: atom_id res chain seq x y z
N LEU A 1 3.41 5.15 -0.62
CA LEU A 1 3.73 3.71 -0.41
C LEU A 1 4.62 3.15 -1.52
N THR A 2 4.40 3.51 -2.78
CA THR A 2 5.18 2.98 -3.92
C THR A 2 6.67 3.25 -3.83
N GLU A 3 7.10 4.40 -3.29
CA GLU A 3 8.52 4.70 -3.04
C GLU A 3 9.16 3.77 -1.99
N HIS A 4 8.41 3.40 -0.94
CA HIS A 4 8.86 2.43 0.06
C HIS A 4 9.01 1.04 -0.55
N TYR A 5 8.10 0.67 -1.46
CA TYR A 5 8.20 -0.58 -2.20
C TYR A 5 9.47 -0.60 -3.08
N GLU A 6 9.74 0.49 -3.81
CA GLU A 6 10.95 0.60 -4.62
C GLU A 6 12.23 0.53 -3.78
N LEU A 7 12.23 1.12 -2.59
CA LEU A 7 13.36 0.98 -1.67
C LEU A 7 13.61 -0.50 -1.31
N GLY A 8 12.55 -1.25 -1.05
CA GLY A 8 12.64 -2.70 -0.81
C GLY A 8 13.25 -3.46 -2.01
N ARG A 9 12.82 -3.13 -3.22
CA ARG A 9 13.40 -3.69 -4.45
C ARG A 9 14.87 -3.37 -4.59
N CYS A 10 15.27 -2.11 -4.37
CA CYS A 10 16.68 -1.71 -4.40
C CYS A 10 17.54 -2.47 -3.40
N ILE A 11 17.01 -2.73 -2.19
CA ILE A 11 17.70 -3.54 -1.17
C ILE A 11 17.96 -4.96 -1.69
N LYS A 12 16.94 -5.61 -2.26
CA LYS A 12 17.05 -6.94 -2.86
C LYS A 12 18.08 -6.98 -3.99
N GLU A 13 17.92 -6.09 -4.98
CA GLU A 13 18.82 -6.01 -6.14
C GLU A 13 20.29 -5.79 -5.72
N THR A 14 20.48 -4.92 -4.71
CA THR A 14 21.83 -4.67 -4.16
C THR A 14 22.40 -5.91 -3.49
N ALA A 15 21.59 -6.65 -2.72
CA ALA A 15 22.02 -7.88 -2.06
C ALA A 15 22.41 -8.97 -3.08
N GLU A 16 21.63 -9.08 -4.17
CA GLU A 16 21.92 -9.99 -5.29
C GLU A 16 23.25 -9.63 -5.99
N VAL A 17 23.45 -8.35 -6.32
CA VAL A 17 24.70 -7.86 -6.95
C VAL A 17 25.91 -8.11 -6.05
N LEU A 18 25.75 -7.92 -4.74
CA LEU A 18 26.82 -8.16 -3.77
C LEU A 18 26.98 -9.64 -3.39
N ASN A 19 26.16 -10.53 -3.96
CA ASN A 19 26.11 -11.96 -3.65
C ASN A 19 26.03 -12.23 -2.14
N ARG A 20 25.09 -11.55 -1.44
CA ARG A 20 24.90 -11.67 0.00
C ARG A 20 23.63 -12.43 0.33
N ASN A 21 23.74 -13.39 1.23
CA ASN A 21 22.56 -13.96 1.89
C ASN A 21 21.98 -12.91 2.84
N THR A 22 20.70 -12.58 2.64
CA THR A 22 20.05 -11.48 3.34
C THR A 22 18.79 -11.98 4.02
N ALA A 23 18.57 -11.60 5.26
CA ALA A 23 17.28 -11.69 5.94
C ALA A 23 16.68 -10.30 6.07
N VAL A 24 15.39 -10.16 5.71
CA VAL A 24 14.64 -8.90 5.85
C VAL A 24 13.71 -9.02 7.03
N ILE A 25 13.82 -8.11 7.99
CA ILE A 25 12.95 -8.02 9.16
C ILE A 25 12.18 -6.72 9.06
N ALA A 26 10.87 -6.81 8.77
CA ALA A 26 9.96 -5.67 8.82
C ALA A 26 9.42 -5.54 10.25
N SER A 27 9.75 -4.44 10.90
CA SER A 27 9.38 -4.18 12.30
C SER A 27 8.45 -2.99 12.40
N GLY A 28 7.45 -3.11 13.25
CA GLY A 28 6.48 -2.08 13.60
C GLY A 28 5.23 -2.71 14.18
N ASP A 29 4.56 -1.96 15.06
CA ASP A 29 3.30 -2.39 15.63
C ASP A 29 2.16 -2.25 14.59
N LEU A 30 1.09 -3.00 14.78
CA LEU A 30 -0.16 -2.84 14.06
C LEU A 30 -0.93 -1.65 14.63
N SER A 31 -2.26 -1.68 14.69
CA SER A 31 -3.01 -0.57 15.24
C SER A 31 -2.68 -0.32 16.71
N HIS A 32 -2.57 0.95 17.07
CA HIS A 32 -2.48 1.40 18.48
C HIS A 32 -3.86 1.77 19.07
N ARG A 33 -4.96 1.52 18.34
CA ARG A 33 -6.30 2.04 18.69
C ARG A 33 -7.34 0.93 18.83
N LEU A 34 -6.99 -0.13 19.59
CA LEU A 34 -7.86 -1.29 19.76
C LEU A 34 -8.79 -1.20 20.98
N LEU A 35 -8.46 -0.39 22.01
CA LEU A 35 -9.20 -0.32 23.26
C LEU A 35 -9.38 1.13 23.72
N GLU A 36 -10.58 1.47 24.24
CA GLU A 36 -10.87 2.77 24.85
C GLU A 36 -9.94 3.10 26.02
N THR A 37 -9.58 2.07 26.80
CA THR A 37 -8.66 2.18 27.93
C THR A 37 -7.19 2.07 27.54
N GLY A 38 -6.92 1.85 26.26
CA GLY A 38 -5.56 1.78 25.74
C GLY A 38 -4.88 3.15 25.68
N PRO A 39 -3.56 3.20 25.47
CA PRO A 39 -2.78 4.45 25.54
C PRO A 39 -3.16 5.46 24.44
N TYR A 40 -3.79 5.02 23.35
CA TYR A 40 -4.16 5.87 22.21
C TYR A 40 -5.68 5.90 21.95
N GLY A 41 -6.48 5.31 22.86
CA GLY A 41 -7.93 5.19 22.73
C GLY A 41 -8.36 4.19 21.66
N TYR A 42 -9.67 4.23 21.34
CA TYR A 42 -10.29 3.34 20.35
C TYR A 42 -10.64 4.11 19.08
N LYS A 43 -10.49 3.45 17.95
CA LYS A 43 -11.02 3.85 16.63
C LYS A 43 -11.52 2.63 15.89
N GLU A 44 -12.61 2.76 15.14
CA GLU A 44 -13.14 1.64 14.33
C GLU A 44 -12.14 1.13 13.31
N GLU A 45 -11.32 2.03 12.76
CA GLU A 45 -10.25 1.68 11.83
C GLU A 45 -9.15 0.81 12.46
N GLY A 46 -9.01 0.82 13.79
CA GLY A 46 -7.98 0.04 14.49
C GLY A 46 -8.15 -1.48 14.29
N PRO A 47 -9.22 -2.10 14.83
CA PRO A 47 -9.46 -3.53 14.63
C PRO A 47 -9.61 -3.93 13.15
N GLU A 48 -10.17 -3.05 12.31
CA GLU A 48 -10.30 -3.32 10.89
C GLU A 48 -8.94 -3.34 10.18
N TYR A 49 -8.04 -2.43 10.54
CA TYR A 49 -6.67 -2.45 10.04
C TYR A 49 -5.97 -3.76 10.42
N ASP A 50 -6.03 -4.13 11.71
CA ASP A 50 -5.36 -5.35 12.19
C ASP A 50 -5.90 -6.60 11.49
N ARG A 51 -7.20 -6.71 11.34
CA ARG A 51 -7.82 -7.82 10.59
C ARG A 51 -7.30 -7.87 9.14
N ARG A 52 -7.36 -6.75 8.42
CA ARG A 52 -6.95 -6.68 7.01
C ARG A 52 -5.46 -6.91 6.82
N ILE A 53 -4.62 -6.33 7.68
CA ILE A 53 -3.17 -6.50 7.55
C ILE A 53 -2.75 -7.94 7.84
N MET A 54 -3.36 -8.59 8.83
CA MET A 54 -3.06 -9.98 9.15
C MET A 54 -3.54 -10.94 8.04
N ASP A 55 -4.68 -10.67 7.39
CA ASP A 55 -5.14 -11.42 6.21
C ASP A 55 -4.12 -11.31 5.06
N VAL A 56 -3.64 -10.10 4.77
CA VAL A 56 -2.65 -9.85 3.71
C VAL A 56 -1.30 -10.49 4.04
N MET A 57 -0.82 -10.31 5.26
CA MET A 57 0.48 -10.83 5.69
C MET A 57 0.45 -12.35 5.77
N GLY A 58 -0.64 -12.94 6.29
CA GLY A 58 -0.80 -14.39 6.40
C GLY A 58 -0.99 -15.10 5.05
N SER A 59 -1.57 -14.43 4.05
CA SER A 59 -1.72 -14.99 2.70
C SER A 59 -0.51 -14.76 1.80
N GLY A 60 0.34 -13.79 2.10
CA GLY A 60 1.43 -13.38 1.23
C GLY A 60 0.97 -12.58 -0.01
N ASP A 61 -0.29 -12.09 -0.02
CA ASP A 61 -0.85 -11.26 -1.10
C ASP A 61 -0.49 -9.78 -0.90
N PHE A 62 0.80 -9.51 -0.95
CA PHE A 62 1.37 -8.22 -0.59
C PHE A 62 1.01 -7.06 -1.52
N GLU A 63 0.43 -7.31 -2.70
CA GLU A 63 -0.13 -6.25 -3.55
C GLU A 63 -1.14 -5.40 -2.79
N LYS A 64 -1.94 -6.03 -1.94
CA LYS A 64 -2.95 -5.36 -1.13
C LYS A 64 -2.40 -4.38 -0.10
N LEU A 65 -1.11 -4.46 0.26
CA LEU A 65 -0.47 -3.46 1.12
C LEU A 65 -0.48 -2.06 0.49
N LEU A 66 -0.43 -1.97 -0.83
CA LEU A 66 -0.47 -0.71 -1.57
C LEU A 66 -1.88 -0.10 -1.64
N GLU A 67 -2.93 -0.87 -1.33
CA GLU A 67 -4.33 -0.44 -1.35
C GLU A 67 -4.80 0.24 -0.05
N PHE A 68 -3.97 0.23 1.00
CA PHE A 68 -4.28 0.92 2.25
C PHE A 68 -4.07 2.42 2.07
N SER A 69 -5.12 3.22 2.27
CA SER A 69 -5.00 4.68 2.18
C SER A 69 -4.25 5.24 3.39
N GLU A 70 -3.54 6.35 3.20
CA GLU A 70 -2.84 7.02 4.31
C GLU A 70 -3.81 7.44 5.41
N ASP A 71 -4.98 7.99 5.06
CA ASP A 71 -6.02 8.37 6.02
C ASP A 71 -6.48 7.18 6.89
N PHE A 72 -6.65 6.00 6.29
CA PHE A 72 -7.02 4.79 7.02
C PHE A 72 -5.91 4.32 7.95
N CYS A 73 -4.67 4.28 7.50
CA CYS A 73 -3.51 3.93 8.31
C CYS A 73 -3.31 4.92 9.48
N GLU A 74 -3.44 6.22 9.22
CA GLU A 74 -3.34 7.26 10.24
C GLU A 74 -4.44 7.14 11.30
N LYS A 75 -5.68 6.87 10.89
CA LYS A 75 -6.80 6.64 11.82
C LYS A 75 -6.61 5.38 12.65
N ALA A 76 -6.08 4.31 12.06
CA ALA A 76 -5.72 3.10 12.79
C ALA A 76 -4.55 3.35 13.76
N GLY A 77 -3.70 4.34 13.50
CA GLY A 77 -2.56 4.71 14.34
C GLY A 77 -1.46 3.65 14.34
N GLU A 78 -1.23 3.03 13.20
CA GLU A 78 -0.18 2.03 13.02
C GLU A 78 1.22 2.66 12.86
N CYS A 79 2.28 1.89 13.04
CA CYS A 79 3.64 2.33 12.78
C CYS A 79 4.48 1.35 11.92
N GLY A 80 3.90 0.22 11.53
CA GLY A 80 4.58 -0.85 10.80
C GLY A 80 4.35 -0.87 9.29
N HIS A 81 3.29 -0.25 8.78
CA HIS A 81 2.81 -0.44 7.42
C HIS A 81 3.88 -0.16 6.35
N ARG A 82 4.62 0.93 6.49
CA ARG A 82 5.71 1.29 5.57
C ARG A 82 6.84 0.27 5.57
N SER A 83 7.17 -0.30 6.73
CA SER A 83 8.15 -1.39 6.85
C SER A 83 7.68 -2.66 6.14
N PHE A 84 6.38 -2.98 6.24
CA PHE A 84 5.78 -4.12 5.55
C PHE A 84 5.79 -3.92 4.03
N VAL A 85 5.52 -2.70 3.56
CA VAL A 85 5.62 -2.36 2.13
C VAL A 85 7.06 -2.48 1.61
N MET A 86 8.06 -2.05 2.39
CA MET A 86 9.47 -2.25 2.02
C MET A 86 9.84 -3.73 1.93
N MET A 87 9.38 -4.54 2.88
CA MET A 87 9.57 -5.99 2.83
C MET A 87 8.91 -6.60 1.59
N ALA A 88 7.67 -6.19 1.26
CA ALA A 88 7.00 -6.64 0.04
C ALA A 88 7.80 -6.32 -1.22
N GLY A 89 8.42 -5.14 -1.29
CA GLY A 89 9.33 -4.76 -2.36
C GLY A 89 10.58 -5.66 -2.44
N ALA A 90 11.16 -6.03 -1.29
CA ALA A 90 12.28 -6.97 -1.23
C ALA A 90 11.87 -8.40 -1.66
N LEU A 91 10.59 -8.72 -1.62
CA LEU A 91 10.03 -10.01 -2.06
C LEU A 91 9.40 -9.95 -3.47
N ASP A 92 9.55 -8.82 -4.19
CA ASP A 92 9.04 -8.67 -5.55
C ASP A 92 9.60 -9.77 -6.47
N ARG A 93 8.73 -10.31 -7.34
CA ARG A 93 9.07 -11.39 -8.29
C ARG A 93 9.75 -12.59 -7.66
N THR A 94 9.41 -12.92 -6.41
CA THR A 94 9.92 -14.07 -5.68
C THR A 94 8.74 -14.90 -5.18
N ALA A 95 8.78 -16.21 -5.38
CA ALA A 95 7.80 -17.10 -4.77
C ALA A 95 7.93 -17.03 -3.24
N VAL A 96 6.81 -16.97 -2.56
CA VAL A 96 6.77 -16.81 -1.10
C VAL A 96 5.78 -17.80 -0.51
N ARG A 97 6.22 -18.54 0.50
CA ARG A 97 5.34 -19.28 1.39
C ARG A 97 5.18 -18.48 2.68
N ALA A 98 3.98 -17.95 2.90
CA ALA A 98 3.65 -17.17 4.07
C ALA A 98 3.14 -18.08 5.20
N GLU A 99 3.50 -17.78 6.43
CA GLU A 99 3.01 -18.42 7.64
C GLU A 99 2.66 -17.37 8.67
N LEU A 100 1.38 -17.33 9.07
CA LEU A 100 0.91 -16.52 10.18
C LEU A 100 1.19 -17.27 11.46
N LEU A 101 2.03 -16.71 12.34
CA LEU A 101 2.47 -17.35 13.58
C LEU A 101 1.62 -16.91 14.77
N SER A 102 1.34 -15.61 14.92
CA SER A 102 0.51 -15.12 16.01
C SER A 102 -0.08 -13.74 15.71
N TYR A 103 -1.18 -13.44 16.39
CA TYR A 103 -1.74 -12.09 16.51
C TYR A 103 -2.29 -11.91 17.93
N GLU A 104 -1.92 -10.81 18.58
CA GLU A 104 -2.41 -10.42 19.89
C GLU A 104 -2.59 -8.91 20.01
N GLY A 105 -3.54 -8.47 20.83
CA GLY A 105 -3.80 -7.05 21.09
C GLY A 105 -4.10 -6.74 22.58
N PRO A 106 -3.26 -7.20 23.55
CA PRO A 106 -3.63 -7.24 24.95
C PRO A 106 -3.76 -5.87 25.61
N PHE A 107 -3.06 -4.83 25.11
CA PHE A 107 -2.98 -3.52 25.73
C PHE A 107 -3.52 -2.39 24.86
N GLY A 108 -4.34 -2.72 23.88
CA GLY A 108 -4.86 -1.75 22.92
C GLY A 108 -3.93 -1.47 21.73
N VAL A 109 -2.84 -2.21 21.64
CA VAL A 109 -1.90 -2.21 20.51
C VAL A 109 -1.85 -3.60 19.88
N GLY A 110 -1.97 -3.70 18.57
CA GLY A 110 -1.90 -4.95 17.83
C GLY A 110 -0.48 -5.40 17.55
N TYR A 111 -0.21 -6.67 17.78
CA TYR A 111 1.07 -7.33 17.52
C TYR A 111 0.84 -8.54 16.62
N GLY A 112 1.40 -8.53 15.43
CA GLY A 112 1.33 -9.63 14.48
C GLY A 112 2.72 -10.19 14.18
N ILE A 113 2.84 -11.52 14.12
CA ILE A 113 4.07 -12.20 13.71
C ILE A 113 3.76 -13.09 12.52
N CYS A 114 4.48 -12.86 11.40
CA CYS A 114 4.44 -13.69 10.21
C CYS A 114 5.86 -14.06 9.79
N ALA A 115 6.01 -15.23 9.21
CA ALA A 115 7.26 -15.70 8.63
C ALA A 115 7.07 -15.97 7.12
N TYR A 116 8.12 -15.76 6.35
CA TYR A 116 8.11 -15.92 4.91
C TYR A 116 9.31 -16.72 4.45
N GLU A 117 9.05 -17.87 3.84
CA GLU A 117 10.08 -18.60 3.14
C GLU A 117 10.08 -18.19 1.68
N THR A 118 11.27 -17.80 1.18
CA THR A 118 11.44 -17.42 -0.21
C THR A 118 11.78 -18.65 -1.05
N GLY A 119 11.09 -18.78 -2.18
CA GLY A 119 11.36 -19.78 -3.20
C GLY A 119 12.11 -19.19 -4.41
N GLU A 120 11.89 -19.82 -5.55
CA GLU A 120 12.45 -19.39 -6.82
C GLU A 120 11.84 -18.09 -7.34
N LYS A 121 12.40 -17.57 -8.43
CA LYS A 121 11.91 -16.41 -9.12
C LYS A 121 10.50 -16.66 -9.68
N ASP A 122 9.56 -15.79 -9.36
CA ASP A 122 8.17 -15.84 -9.81
C ASP A 122 7.78 -14.49 -10.42
N LEU A 123 7.84 -14.39 -11.75
CA LEU A 123 7.53 -13.16 -12.48
C LEU A 123 6.05 -12.75 -12.39
N THR A 124 5.15 -13.65 -11.97
CA THR A 124 3.73 -13.32 -11.78
C THR A 124 3.51 -12.48 -10.53
N ARG A 125 4.47 -12.46 -9.62
CA ARG A 125 4.47 -11.64 -8.41
C ARG A 125 5.09 -10.24 -8.61
N ASN A 126 4.87 -9.64 -9.76
CA ASN A 126 5.20 -8.23 -10.06
C ASN A 126 4.17 -7.30 -9.40
N LEU A 127 4.19 -7.23 -8.08
CA LEU A 127 3.10 -6.72 -7.25
C LEU A 127 2.80 -5.25 -7.52
N LYS A 128 3.82 -4.41 -7.66
CA LYS A 128 3.65 -2.99 -7.97
C LYS A 128 3.08 -2.76 -9.37
N ASP A 129 3.59 -3.48 -10.38
CA ASP A 129 3.12 -3.32 -11.76
C ASP A 129 1.62 -3.66 -11.85
N ARG A 130 1.19 -4.73 -11.17
CA ARG A 130 -0.21 -5.15 -11.07
C ARG A 130 -1.08 -4.11 -10.35
N TYR A 131 -0.59 -3.55 -9.25
CA TYR A 131 -1.26 -2.47 -8.53
C TYR A 131 -1.43 -1.23 -9.42
N GLU A 132 -0.37 -0.80 -10.10
CA GLU A 132 -0.41 0.36 -11.00
C GLU A 132 -1.37 0.16 -12.18
N GLU A 133 -1.41 -1.04 -12.76
CA GLU A 133 -2.38 -1.38 -13.81
C GLU A 133 -3.82 -1.32 -13.29
N LYS A 134 -4.08 -1.83 -12.10
CA LYS A 134 -5.39 -1.77 -11.44
C LYS A 134 -5.81 -0.33 -11.18
N GLU A 135 -4.92 0.51 -10.66
CA GLU A 135 -5.18 1.92 -10.43
C GLU A 135 -5.43 2.69 -11.74
N LYS A 136 -4.66 2.43 -12.78
CA LYS A 136 -4.89 3.00 -14.11
C LYS A 136 -6.29 2.66 -14.63
N ARG A 137 -6.71 1.40 -14.53
CA ARG A 137 -8.06 0.98 -14.91
C ARG A 137 -9.12 1.68 -14.09
N ARG A 138 -8.97 1.77 -12.77
CA ARG A 138 -9.88 2.47 -11.87
C ARG A 138 -10.05 3.95 -12.26
N ILE A 139 -8.94 4.63 -12.56
CA ILE A 139 -8.95 6.02 -13.01
C ILE A 139 -9.65 6.15 -14.36
N MET A 140 -9.40 5.25 -15.31
CA MET A 140 -10.08 5.27 -16.61
C MET A 140 -11.59 5.06 -16.48
N ASP A 141 -12.01 4.13 -15.63
CA ASP A 141 -13.43 3.87 -15.34
C ASP A 141 -14.12 5.05 -14.66
N GLN A 142 -13.41 5.79 -13.82
CA GLN A 142 -13.92 7.03 -13.22
C GLN A 142 -14.03 8.13 -14.27
N ARG A 143 -13.01 8.32 -15.11
CA ARG A 143 -13.02 9.30 -16.21
C ARG A 143 -14.16 9.05 -17.21
N ALA A 144 -14.48 7.80 -17.50
CA ALA A 144 -15.59 7.44 -18.36
C ALA A 144 -16.98 7.84 -17.82
N LYS A 145 -17.06 8.15 -16.52
CA LYS A 145 -18.30 8.59 -15.84
C LYS A 145 -18.34 10.10 -15.54
N GLU A 146 -17.28 10.83 -15.92
CA GLU A 146 -17.21 12.27 -15.74
C GLU A 146 -18.29 12.97 -16.58
N ASP A 147 -18.98 13.93 -16.01
CA ASP A 147 -19.77 14.90 -16.77
C ASP A 147 -18.86 15.98 -17.38
N ALA A 148 -19.43 16.80 -18.24
CA ALA A 148 -18.67 17.82 -18.97
C ALA A 148 -17.97 18.83 -18.06
N TYR A 149 -18.55 19.13 -16.88
CA TYR A 149 -17.96 20.07 -15.92
C TYR A 149 -16.80 19.47 -15.18
N VAL A 150 -16.92 18.20 -14.72
CA VAL A 150 -15.83 17.47 -14.06
C VAL A 150 -14.67 17.24 -15.03
N GLN A 151 -14.98 16.90 -16.28
CA GLN A 151 -13.96 16.77 -17.32
C GLN A 151 -13.21 18.09 -17.55
N LEU A 152 -13.92 19.20 -17.71
CA LEU A 152 -13.32 20.52 -17.88
C LEU A 152 -12.43 20.91 -16.69
N ALA A 153 -12.90 20.69 -15.47
CA ALA A 153 -12.14 20.99 -14.27
C ALA A 153 -10.83 20.19 -14.21
N ARG A 154 -10.88 18.90 -14.51
CA ARG A 154 -9.71 18.05 -14.58
C ARG A 154 -8.73 18.51 -15.67
N GLU A 155 -9.22 18.72 -16.88
CA GLU A 155 -8.38 19.14 -18.01
C GLU A 155 -7.72 20.51 -17.75
N THR A 156 -8.43 21.42 -17.08
CA THR A 156 -7.87 22.72 -16.68
C THR A 156 -6.71 22.55 -15.70
N ILE A 157 -6.83 21.66 -14.74
CA ILE A 157 -5.76 21.38 -13.75
C ILE A 157 -4.58 20.69 -14.45
N GLU A 158 -4.85 19.66 -15.26
CA GLU A 158 -3.83 18.93 -16.01
C GLU A 158 -3.03 19.87 -16.95
N GLU A 159 -3.73 20.76 -17.67
CA GLU A 159 -3.08 21.74 -18.54
C GLU A 159 -2.23 22.74 -17.75
N TYR A 160 -2.74 23.25 -16.62
CA TYR A 160 -1.99 24.16 -15.78
C TYR A 160 -0.74 23.52 -15.18
N VAL A 161 -0.84 22.28 -14.70
CA VAL A 161 0.32 21.54 -14.16
C VAL A 161 1.36 21.28 -15.24
N ARG A 162 0.93 20.95 -16.45
CA ARG A 162 1.82 20.65 -17.58
C ARG A 162 2.52 21.88 -18.16
N THR A 163 1.80 23.01 -18.26
CA THR A 163 2.25 24.17 -19.05
C THR A 163 2.44 25.47 -18.24
N GLY A 164 1.92 25.53 -17.02
CA GLY A 164 1.82 26.75 -16.20
C GLY A 164 0.78 27.75 -16.72
N ARG A 165 -0.03 27.39 -17.71
CA ARG A 165 -1.03 28.27 -18.34
C ARG A 165 -2.43 27.82 -17.99
N LYS A 166 -3.34 28.79 -17.78
CA LYS A 166 -4.76 28.51 -17.61
C LYS A 166 -5.37 28.15 -18.96
N MET A 167 -6.19 27.10 -18.97
CA MET A 167 -6.99 26.71 -20.11
C MET A 167 -8.08 27.74 -20.37
N GLU A 168 -8.39 28.03 -21.65
CA GLU A 168 -9.55 28.84 -22.02
C GLU A 168 -10.81 28.01 -21.86
N VAL A 169 -11.84 28.63 -21.27
CA VAL A 169 -13.13 27.95 -21.04
C VAL A 169 -13.85 27.81 -22.38
N PRO A 170 -14.28 26.60 -22.80
CA PRO A 170 -15.05 26.42 -24.02
C PRO A 170 -16.36 27.22 -23.99
N GLU A 171 -16.71 27.88 -25.08
CA GLU A 171 -17.95 28.68 -25.19
C GLU A 171 -19.25 27.84 -25.14
N ASN A 172 -19.16 26.51 -25.38
CA ASN A 172 -20.30 25.60 -25.50
C ASN A 172 -20.30 24.54 -24.40
N LEU A 173 -20.32 24.95 -23.13
CA LEU A 173 -20.61 24.02 -22.05
C LEU A 173 -22.09 23.66 -22.03
N PRO A 174 -22.47 22.39 -21.92
CA PRO A 174 -23.87 22.01 -21.78
C PRO A 174 -24.44 22.62 -20.51
N GLY A 175 -25.58 23.31 -20.61
CA GLY A 175 -26.31 23.92 -19.50
C GLY A 175 -27.02 22.90 -18.61
#